data_a332f90ab0d18aa34069e94335c89a8e
#
_entry.id   a332f90ab0d18aa34069e94335c89a8e
#
_cell.length_a   1.000
_cell.length_b   1.000
_cell.length_c   1.000
_cell.angle_alpha   90.00
_cell.angle_beta   90.00
_cell.angle_gamma   90.00
#
_symmetry.space_group_name_H-M   'P 1'
#
loop_
_entity.id
_entity.type
_entity.pdbx_description
1 polymer ?
#
loop_
_entity_poly.entity_id
_entity_poly.type
_entity_poly.pdbx_seq_one_letter_code
_entity_poly.pdbx_strand_id
1 'polypeptide(L)'
;MEFTTVIWAVVILGALAIVFGLILAVAAKVFEVEVDPRLPEIQACLAGANCGGCGYPGCGGCAEAILAGKAPINACAPAGAEGAAKIAAIMGMEAPSGEKMVAHVLCNGGVNAVKNFEYRGVNDCLAATKVLAGDALACKYGCLGFGSCVAACKFDAIHVGENGAAVVDKEKCTNCGACREACPRKLIVEVPYSKKVFVNCSNKDKGPAVIKVCANSCIGCGLCQRTCKFDAIHVVNNVAVIDYTKCKGCTMCAKACPRNAIEPIPTPEEKEKFKACLLYTSDAAD
;
A
#
# COMPACT_ATOMS: atom_id res chain seq x y z
N MET A 1 -13.35 34.65 -61.27
CA MET A 1 -13.43 33.18 -61.01
C MET A 1 -14.79 32.75 -61.51
N GLU A 2 -14.83 31.84 -62.47
CA GLU A 2 -16.07 31.40 -63.10
C GLU A 2 -16.94 30.65 -62.10
N PHE A 3 -18.21 30.98 -62.03
CA PHE A 3 -19.21 30.35 -61.13
C PHE A 3 -19.27 28.83 -61.34
N THR A 4 -18.95 28.36 -62.53
CA THR A 4 -18.82 26.95 -62.91
C THR A 4 -17.72 26.23 -62.16
N THR A 5 -16.55 26.84 -61.91
CA THR A 5 -15.44 26.19 -61.15
C THR A 5 -15.76 25.97 -59.70
N VAL A 6 -16.53 26.91 -59.11
CA VAL A 6 -17.00 26.78 -57.69
C VAL A 6 -18.00 25.63 -57.56
N ILE A 7 -18.94 25.51 -58.54
CA ILE A 7 -19.93 24.41 -58.54
C ILE A 7 -19.21 23.03 -58.65
N TRP A 8 -18.23 22.89 -59.56
CA TRP A 8 -17.48 21.66 -59.72
C TRP A 8 -16.66 21.33 -58.45
N ALA A 9 -16.07 22.32 -57.82
CA ALA A 9 -15.33 22.08 -56.57
C ALA A 9 -16.25 21.55 -55.43
N VAL A 10 -17.46 22.14 -55.29
CA VAL A 10 -18.45 21.69 -54.31
C VAL A 10 -18.94 20.27 -54.59
N VAL A 11 -19.19 19.94 -55.89
CA VAL A 11 -19.66 18.61 -56.26
C VAL A 11 -18.56 17.56 -56.00
N ILE A 12 -17.30 17.85 -56.33
CA ILE A 12 -16.18 16.92 -56.10
C ILE A 12 -15.94 16.69 -54.60
N LEU A 13 -15.94 17.78 -53.79
CA LEU A 13 -15.77 17.67 -52.33
C LEU A 13 -16.95 16.94 -51.69
N GLY A 14 -18.19 17.19 -52.13
CA GLY A 14 -19.37 16.47 -51.67
C GLY A 14 -19.32 14.98 -51.99
N ALA A 15 -18.92 14.62 -53.22
CA ALA A 15 -18.76 13.23 -53.61
C ALA A 15 -17.66 12.51 -52.78
N LEU A 16 -16.51 13.15 -52.58
CA LEU A 16 -15.45 12.64 -51.71
C LEU A 16 -15.91 12.44 -50.26
N ALA A 17 -16.64 13.43 -49.71
CA ALA A 17 -17.18 13.31 -48.34
C ALA A 17 -18.13 12.12 -48.19
N ILE A 18 -19.00 11.87 -49.17
CA ILE A 18 -19.90 10.70 -49.17
C ILE A 18 -19.12 9.38 -49.25
N VAL A 19 -18.12 9.31 -50.14
CA VAL A 19 -17.31 8.10 -50.29
C VAL A 19 -16.53 7.79 -49.00
N PHE A 20 -15.87 8.79 -48.41
CA PHE A 20 -15.16 8.61 -47.13
C PHE A 20 -16.12 8.28 -45.97
N GLY A 21 -17.31 8.93 -45.91
CA GLY A 21 -18.32 8.62 -44.93
C GLY A 21 -18.80 7.17 -45.01
N LEU A 22 -19.02 6.65 -46.23
CA LEU A 22 -19.40 5.26 -46.47
C LEU A 22 -18.27 4.27 -46.04
N ILE A 23 -17.03 4.57 -46.42
CA ILE A 23 -15.88 3.75 -46.05
C ILE A 23 -15.74 3.70 -44.50
N LEU A 24 -15.87 4.84 -43.80
CA LEU A 24 -15.79 4.89 -42.35
C LEU A 24 -16.97 4.15 -41.70
N ALA A 25 -18.18 4.26 -42.21
CA ALA A 25 -19.34 3.54 -41.70
C ALA A 25 -19.20 2.04 -41.86
N VAL A 26 -18.69 1.57 -43.00
CA VAL A 26 -18.40 0.14 -43.23
C VAL A 26 -17.28 -0.32 -42.31
N ALA A 27 -16.19 0.43 -42.22
CA ALA A 27 -15.08 0.10 -41.35
C ALA A 27 -15.52 0.04 -39.86
N ALA A 28 -16.32 1.00 -39.40
CA ALA A 28 -16.86 1.01 -38.04
C ALA A 28 -17.69 -0.28 -37.75
N LYS A 29 -18.48 -0.73 -38.72
CA LYS A 29 -19.28 -1.95 -38.56
C LYS A 29 -18.47 -3.26 -38.65
N VAL A 30 -17.41 -3.28 -39.49
CA VAL A 30 -16.54 -4.45 -39.63
C VAL A 30 -15.58 -4.61 -38.45
N PHE A 31 -15.13 -3.49 -37.88
CA PHE A 31 -14.24 -3.46 -36.73
C PHE A 31 -14.98 -3.26 -35.41
N GLU A 32 -16.31 -3.38 -35.39
CA GLU A 32 -17.10 -3.35 -34.17
C GLU A 32 -16.69 -4.53 -33.25
N VAL A 33 -16.06 -4.22 -32.12
CA VAL A 33 -15.72 -5.19 -31.10
C VAL A 33 -16.94 -5.34 -30.20
N GLU A 34 -17.54 -6.53 -30.17
CA GLU A 34 -18.60 -6.85 -29.22
C GLU A 34 -18.05 -6.76 -27.79
N VAL A 35 -18.40 -5.70 -27.07
CA VAL A 35 -18.04 -5.54 -25.68
C VAL A 35 -19.12 -6.21 -24.82
N ASP A 36 -18.71 -7.17 -23.98
CA ASP A 36 -19.63 -7.80 -23.01
C ASP A 36 -20.26 -6.71 -22.11
N PRO A 37 -21.61 -6.63 -22.04
CA PRO A 37 -22.30 -5.59 -21.27
C PRO A 37 -21.92 -5.59 -19.78
N ARG A 38 -21.40 -6.69 -19.24
CA ARG A 38 -20.91 -6.78 -17.86
C ARG A 38 -19.59 -6.06 -17.63
N LEU A 39 -18.80 -5.81 -18.70
CA LEU A 39 -17.48 -5.17 -18.58
C LEU A 39 -17.57 -3.77 -17.95
N PRO A 40 -18.42 -2.82 -18.46
CA PRO A 40 -18.54 -1.51 -17.84
C PRO A 40 -19.11 -1.58 -16.41
N GLU A 41 -19.97 -2.53 -16.11
CA GLU A 41 -20.52 -2.73 -14.77
C GLU A 41 -19.43 -3.17 -13.78
N ILE A 42 -18.60 -4.15 -14.16
CA ILE A 42 -17.44 -4.59 -13.38
C ILE A 42 -16.46 -3.41 -13.19
N GLN A 43 -16.17 -2.66 -14.26
CA GLN A 43 -15.26 -1.51 -14.19
C GLN A 43 -15.76 -0.42 -13.24
N ALA A 44 -17.08 -0.18 -13.18
CA ALA A 44 -17.69 0.77 -12.25
C ALA A 44 -17.60 0.32 -10.78
N CYS A 45 -17.49 -1.00 -10.52
CA CYS A 45 -17.28 -1.54 -9.18
C CYS A 45 -15.83 -1.48 -8.70
N LEU A 46 -14.87 -1.21 -9.60
CA LEU A 46 -13.46 -1.04 -9.28
C LEU A 46 -13.19 0.39 -8.76
N ALA A 47 -12.05 0.58 -8.10
CA ALA A 47 -11.72 1.86 -7.45
C ALA A 47 -11.50 3.05 -8.40
N GLY A 48 -11.40 2.84 -9.71
CA GLY A 48 -11.18 3.89 -10.72
C GLY A 48 -9.81 4.58 -10.69
N ALA A 49 -8.97 4.26 -9.71
CA ALA A 49 -7.68 4.93 -9.44
C ALA A 49 -6.59 4.62 -10.49
N ASN A 50 -6.80 3.63 -11.37
CA ASN A 50 -5.82 3.16 -12.37
C ASN A 50 -4.39 2.98 -11.79
N CYS A 51 -4.30 2.49 -10.53
CA CYS A 51 -3.05 2.43 -9.77
C CYS A 51 -2.09 1.32 -10.23
N GLY A 52 -2.59 0.30 -10.96
CA GLY A 52 -1.80 -0.85 -11.39
C GLY A 52 -1.43 -1.83 -10.27
N GLY A 53 -1.84 -1.60 -9.03
CA GLY A 53 -1.49 -2.43 -7.86
C GLY A 53 -2.01 -3.88 -7.93
N CYS A 54 -2.99 -4.14 -8.77
CA CYS A 54 -3.50 -5.49 -9.05
C CYS A 54 -2.67 -6.26 -10.12
N GLY A 55 -1.62 -5.62 -10.69
CA GLY A 55 -0.79 -6.20 -11.75
C GLY A 55 -1.34 -6.03 -13.17
N TYR A 56 -2.50 -5.37 -13.34
CA TYR A 56 -3.12 -5.12 -14.62
C TYR A 56 -2.95 -3.66 -15.07
N PRO A 57 -2.92 -3.37 -16.38
CA PRO A 57 -2.76 -2.02 -16.92
C PRO A 57 -4.05 -1.19 -16.71
N GLY A 58 -4.24 -0.69 -15.47
CA GLY A 58 -5.40 0.10 -15.09
C GLY A 58 -6.65 -0.73 -14.74
N CYS A 59 -7.73 -0.03 -14.38
CA CYS A 59 -8.98 -0.67 -13.96
C CYS A 59 -9.70 -1.37 -15.12
N GLY A 60 -9.58 -0.88 -16.37
CA GLY A 60 -10.13 -1.55 -17.54
C GLY A 60 -9.53 -2.94 -17.76
N GLY A 61 -8.20 -3.04 -17.79
CA GLY A 61 -7.52 -4.34 -17.93
C GLY A 61 -7.79 -5.31 -16.78
N CYS A 62 -8.00 -4.78 -15.56
CA CYS A 62 -8.43 -5.61 -14.43
C CYS A 62 -9.86 -6.14 -14.62
N ALA A 63 -10.79 -5.31 -15.10
CA ALA A 63 -12.17 -5.71 -15.38
C ALA A 63 -12.24 -6.79 -16.47
N GLU A 64 -11.48 -6.62 -17.55
CA GLU A 64 -11.35 -7.62 -18.62
C GLU A 64 -10.79 -8.95 -18.10
N ALA A 65 -9.77 -8.90 -17.26
CA ALA A 65 -9.17 -10.10 -16.68
C ALA A 65 -10.13 -10.82 -15.72
N ILE A 66 -10.95 -10.09 -14.94
CA ILE A 66 -11.98 -10.66 -14.08
C ILE A 66 -13.07 -11.31 -14.94
N LEU A 67 -13.55 -10.63 -15.98
CA LEU A 67 -14.57 -11.14 -16.89
C LEU A 67 -14.12 -12.42 -17.61
N ALA A 68 -12.86 -12.45 -18.02
CA ALA A 68 -12.22 -13.62 -18.64
C ALA A 68 -11.86 -14.75 -17.66
N GLY A 69 -12.12 -14.60 -16.35
CA GLY A 69 -11.75 -15.56 -15.31
C GLY A 69 -10.24 -15.70 -15.06
N LYS A 70 -9.43 -14.77 -15.58
CA LYS A 70 -7.97 -14.74 -15.39
C LYS A 70 -7.54 -14.04 -14.11
N ALA A 71 -8.42 -13.23 -13.53
CA ALA A 71 -8.21 -12.57 -12.26
C ALA A 71 -9.32 -12.94 -11.27
N PRO A 72 -9.02 -13.07 -9.98
CA PRO A 72 -10.05 -13.28 -8.97
C PRO A 72 -10.91 -12.01 -8.80
N ILE A 73 -12.17 -12.16 -8.39
CA ILE A 73 -13.11 -11.05 -8.21
C ILE A 73 -12.67 -10.01 -7.16
N ASN A 74 -11.76 -10.38 -6.27
CA ASN A 74 -11.12 -9.49 -5.28
C ASN A 74 -9.71 -9.00 -5.70
N ALA A 75 -9.36 -9.08 -6.97
CA ALA A 75 -8.05 -8.64 -7.49
C ALA A 75 -7.77 -7.16 -7.19
N CYS A 76 -8.82 -6.32 -7.15
CA CYS A 76 -8.67 -4.90 -6.85
C CYS A 76 -8.73 -4.66 -5.33
N ALA A 77 -7.59 -4.59 -4.66
CA ALA A 77 -7.52 -4.30 -3.24
C ALA A 77 -8.19 -2.94 -2.84
N PRO A 78 -8.01 -1.84 -3.62
CA PRO A 78 -8.67 -0.57 -3.33
C PRO A 78 -10.21 -0.59 -3.44
N ALA A 79 -10.81 -1.50 -4.22
CA ALA A 79 -12.26 -1.66 -4.29
C ALA A 79 -12.85 -2.26 -2.99
N GLY A 80 -12.01 -2.93 -2.20
CA GLY A 80 -12.40 -3.53 -0.93
C GLY A 80 -13.42 -4.65 -1.04
N ALA A 81 -13.97 -5.04 0.10
CA ALA A 81 -14.97 -6.12 0.17
C ALA A 81 -16.29 -5.74 -0.53
N GLU A 82 -16.67 -4.45 -0.48
CA GLU A 82 -17.90 -3.98 -1.13
C GLU A 82 -17.82 -4.08 -2.65
N GLY A 83 -16.70 -3.63 -3.25
CA GLY A 83 -16.47 -3.77 -4.69
C GLY A 83 -16.44 -5.23 -5.11
N ALA A 84 -15.75 -6.08 -4.35
CA ALA A 84 -15.69 -7.51 -4.62
C ALA A 84 -17.08 -8.19 -4.52
N ALA A 85 -17.93 -7.78 -3.57
CA ALA A 85 -19.30 -8.30 -3.44
C ALA A 85 -20.18 -7.91 -4.65
N LYS A 86 -20.08 -6.67 -5.12
CA LYS A 86 -20.80 -6.19 -6.32
C LYS A 86 -20.34 -6.95 -7.58
N ILE A 87 -19.03 -7.14 -7.74
CA ILE A 87 -18.47 -7.94 -8.85
C ILE A 87 -18.95 -9.40 -8.76
N ALA A 88 -18.95 -9.98 -7.55
CA ALA A 88 -19.47 -11.33 -7.32
C ALA A 88 -20.92 -11.47 -7.78
N ALA A 89 -21.78 -10.50 -7.47
CA ALA A 89 -23.19 -10.48 -7.91
C ALA A 89 -23.32 -10.42 -9.44
N ILE A 90 -22.50 -9.59 -10.12
CA ILE A 90 -22.47 -9.49 -11.59
C ILE A 90 -22.00 -10.81 -12.22
N MET A 91 -21.00 -11.45 -11.61
CA MET A 91 -20.42 -12.70 -12.12
C MET A 91 -21.20 -13.96 -11.67
N GLY A 92 -22.21 -13.83 -10.79
CA GLY A 92 -22.98 -14.95 -10.25
C GLY A 92 -22.15 -15.87 -9.33
N MET A 93 -21.14 -15.33 -8.65
CA MET A 93 -20.23 -16.06 -7.76
C MET A 93 -20.46 -15.64 -6.30
N GLU A 94 -20.04 -16.48 -5.36
CA GLU A 94 -20.05 -16.09 -3.94
C GLU A 94 -19.00 -15.02 -3.66
N ALA A 95 -19.37 -14.01 -2.87
CA ALA A 95 -18.43 -12.97 -2.47
C ALA A 95 -17.32 -13.55 -1.58
N PRO A 96 -16.05 -13.26 -1.85
CA PRO A 96 -14.95 -13.74 -1.02
C PRO A 96 -15.03 -13.07 0.36
N SER A 97 -15.19 -13.87 1.40
CA SER A 97 -15.09 -13.43 2.79
C SER A 97 -13.62 -13.26 3.16
N GLY A 98 -13.11 -12.03 3.13
CA GLY A 98 -11.73 -11.73 3.53
C GLY A 98 -11.69 -10.56 4.50
N GLU A 99 -10.85 -10.66 5.54
CA GLU A 99 -10.58 -9.53 6.43
C GLU A 99 -9.83 -8.43 5.65
N LYS A 100 -10.19 -7.14 5.89
CA LYS A 100 -9.47 -6.00 5.31
C LYS A 100 -8.00 -6.08 5.71
N MET A 101 -7.11 -6.10 4.72
CA MET A 101 -5.66 -6.04 4.92
C MET A 101 -5.16 -4.61 4.75
N VAL A 102 -4.11 -4.24 5.48
CA VAL A 102 -3.47 -2.93 5.40
C VAL A 102 -1.96 -3.07 5.41
N ALA A 103 -1.26 -2.10 4.87
CA ALA A 103 0.19 -2.04 4.95
C ALA A 103 0.64 -1.68 6.37
N HIS A 104 1.79 -2.23 6.78
CA HIS A 104 2.46 -1.91 8.05
C HIS A 104 3.97 -1.85 7.85
N VAL A 105 4.64 -0.90 8.53
CA VAL A 105 6.09 -0.70 8.41
C VAL A 105 6.81 -1.37 9.57
N LEU A 106 7.70 -2.32 9.27
CA LEU A 106 8.47 -3.08 10.26
C LEU A 106 9.71 -2.29 10.75
N CYS A 107 9.51 -1.03 11.13
CA CYS A 107 10.60 -0.21 11.68
C CYS A 107 10.06 0.95 12.51
N ASN A 108 10.51 1.06 13.74
CA ASN A 108 10.31 2.22 14.63
C ASN A 108 11.68 2.81 15.06
N GLY A 109 12.70 2.66 14.21
CA GLY A 109 14.05 3.14 14.47
C GLY A 109 14.14 4.66 14.35
N GLY A 110 14.00 5.19 13.14
CA GLY A 110 14.06 6.62 12.88
C GLY A 110 15.19 7.32 13.63
N VAL A 111 14.86 8.31 14.46
CA VAL A 111 15.82 9.04 15.30
C VAL A 111 16.51 8.16 16.36
N ASN A 112 15.96 7.00 16.69
CA ASN A 112 16.57 6.04 17.63
C ASN A 112 17.61 5.12 16.97
N ALA A 113 17.76 5.22 15.64
CA ALA A 113 18.77 4.47 14.90
C ALA A 113 20.04 5.32 14.77
N VAL A 114 21.19 4.70 15.01
CA VAL A 114 22.49 5.36 14.85
C VAL A 114 22.75 5.68 13.38
N LYS A 115 23.14 6.91 13.08
CA LYS A 115 23.56 7.37 11.75
C LYS A 115 25.08 7.19 11.61
N ASN A 116 25.51 6.62 10.49
CA ASN A 116 26.94 6.55 10.12
C ASN A 116 27.42 7.89 9.57
N PHE A 117 26.56 8.56 8.80
CA PHE A 117 26.82 9.91 8.26
C PHE A 117 25.49 10.58 7.90
N GLU A 118 25.55 11.88 7.66
CA GLU A 118 24.40 12.64 7.16
C GLU A 118 24.34 12.54 5.64
N TYR A 119 23.30 11.92 5.12
CA TYR A 119 23.09 11.80 3.68
C TYR A 119 22.66 13.16 3.10
N ARG A 120 23.42 13.64 2.11
CA ARG A 120 23.15 14.88 1.34
C ARG A 120 23.02 14.54 -0.13
N GLY A 121 21.86 14.15 -0.57
CA GLY A 121 21.57 13.74 -1.93
C GLY A 121 20.09 13.86 -2.25
N VAL A 122 19.65 13.18 -3.30
CA VAL A 122 18.25 13.13 -3.70
C VAL A 122 17.43 12.47 -2.61
N ASN A 123 16.30 13.06 -2.22
CA ASN A 123 15.36 12.48 -1.24
C ASN A 123 14.64 11.27 -1.83
N ASP A 124 15.36 10.18 -2.00
CA ASP A 124 14.89 8.89 -2.51
C ASP A 124 15.61 7.76 -1.80
N CYS A 125 14.81 6.77 -1.31
CA CYS A 125 15.38 5.65 -0.55
C CYS A 125 16.25 4.75 -1.43
N LEU A 126 15.90 4.55 -2.70
CA LEU A 126 16.69 3.71 -3.61
C LEU A 126 18.03 4.37 -3.94
N ALA A 127 18.05 5.68 -4.19
CA ALA A 127 19.27 6.44 -4.41
C ALA A 127 20.19 6.38 -3.18
N ALA A 128 19.62 6.55 -1.99
CA ALA A 128 20.36 6.48 -0.74
C ALA A 128 20.97 5.10 -0.42
N THR A 129 20.40 4.01 -0.95
CA THR A 129 20.99 2.66 -0.79
C THR A 129 22.16 2.39 -1.75
N LYS A 130 22.34 3.20 -2.78
CA LYS A 130 23.40 3.04 -3.80
C LYS A 130 24.64 3.89 -3.57
N VAL A 131 24.75 4.53 -2.42
CA VAL A 131 25.90 5.39 -2.09
C VAL A 131 27.15 4.55 -1.86
N LEU A 132 28.26 4.91 -2.50
CA LEU A 132 29.54 4.21 -2.39
C LEU A 132 30.13 4.23 -0.97
N ALA A 133 29.76 5.22 -0.16
CA ALA A 133 30.19 5.33 1.25
C ALA A 133 29.47 4.34 2.18
N GLY A 134 28.58 3.51 1.66
CA GLY A 134 27.78 2.56 2.43
C GLY A 134 26.45 3.12 2.92
N ASP A 135 25.86 2.47 3.89
CA ASP A 135 24.56 2.86 4.45
C ASP A 135 24.66 4.09 5.36
N ALA A 136 23.78 5.07 5.16
CA ALA A 136 23.66 6.24 6.04
C ALA A 136 23.26 5.86 7.48
N LEU A 137 22.53 4.75 7.65
CA LEU A 137 22.18 4.20 8.95
C LEU A 137 23.08 3.01 9.30
N ALA A 138 23.48 2.91 10.56
CA ALA A 138 24.19 1.74 11.08
C ALA A 138 23.34 0.47 11.02
N CYS A 139 22.01 0.62 11.09
CA CYS A 139 21.05 -0.48 10.88
C CYS A 139 20.75 -0.65 9.40
N LYS A 140 21.33 -1.67 8.76
CA LYS A 140 21.07 -2.01 7.34
C LYS A 140 19.63 -2.44 7.03
N TYR A 141 18.86 -2.74 8.05
CA TYR A 141 17.44 -3.10 7.94
C TYR A 141 16.49 -1.94 8.27
N GLY A 142 17.00 -0.78 8.71
CA GLY A 142 16.17 0.33 9.19
C GLY A 142 15.53 1.14 8.06
N CYS A 143 14.43 1.82 8.37
CA CYS A 143 13.81 2.79 7.46
C CYS A 143 14.73 3.99 7.26
N LEU A 144 14.97 4.39 6.00
CA LEU A 144 15.82 5.53 5.64
C LEU A 144 15.12 6.89 5.82
N GLY A 145 13.78 6.90 5.79
CA GLY A 145 13.01 8.11 6.02
C GLY A 145 12.90 9.09 4.83
N PHE A 146 13.41 8.75 3.65
CA PHE A 146 13.38 9.65 2.47
C PHE A 146 12.07 9.64 1.68
N GLY A 147 11.03 8.90 2.13
CA GLY A 147 9.68 9.04 1.63
C GLY A 147 9.37 8.44 0.26
N SER A 148 10.21 7.55 -0.32
CA SER A 148 9.88 6.89 -1.61
C SER A 148 8.56 6.13 -1.56
N CYS A 149 8.20 5.54 -0.42
CA CYS A 149 6.90 4.90 -0.18
C CYS A 149 5.76 5.91 -0.09
N VAL A 150 6.02 7.13 0.41
CA VAL A 150 5.05 8.24 0.46
C VAL A 150 4.74 8.72 -0.96
N ALA A 151 5.79 8.97 -1.77
CA ALA A 151 5.64 9.39 -3.17
C ALA A 151 4.89 8.35 -4.02
N ALA A 152 5.02 7.06 -3.72
CA ALA A 152 4.32 5.98 -4.42
C ALA A 152 2.85 5.83 -4.01
N CYS A 153 2.42 6.42 -2.88
CA CYS A 153 1.07 6.25 -2.35
C CYS A 153 0.09 7.24 -3.00
N LYS A 154 -0.87 6.72 -3.77
CA LYS A 154 -1.94 7.52 -4.39
C LYS A 154 -3.11 7.84 -3.46
N PHE A 155 -3.13 7.25 -2.25
CA PHE A 155 -4.24 7.35 -1.30
C PHE A 155 -3.90 8.19 -0.07
N ASP A 156 -2.74 8.83 -0.06
CA ASP A 156 -2.25 9.62 1.09
C ASP A 156 -2.33 8.84 2.42
N ALA A 157 -2.04 7.54 2.35
CA ALA A 157 -2.16 6.61 3.48
C ALA A 157 -0.82 6.33 4.19
N ILE A 158 0.29 6.87 3.72
CA ILE A 158 1.62 6.68 4.32
C ILE A 158 2.37 8.01 4.34
N HIS A 159 3.00 8.30 5.45
CA HIS A 159 3.80 9.52 5.65
C HIS A 159 5.05 9.19 6.46
N VAL A 160 6.05 10.09 6.47
CA VAL A 160 7.19 10.00 7.38
C VAL A 160 6.75 10.60 8.70
N GLY A 161 6.77 9.80 9.76
CA GLY A 161 6.38 10.22 11.10
C GLY A 161 7.44 11.13 11.77
N GLU A 162 7.10 11.69 12.92
CA GLU A 162 7.97 12.56 13.72
C GLU A 162 9.31 11.89 14.10
N ASN A 163 9.30 10.58 14.28
CA ASN A 163 10.50 9.80 14.55
C ASN A 163 11.36 9.57 13.29
N GLY A 164 10.99 10.06 12.11
CA GLY A 164 11.72 9.89 10.86
C GLY A 164 11.55 8.52 10.19
N ALA A 165 10.75 7.61 10.73
CA ALA A 165 10.36 6.37 10.08
C ALA A 165 9.00 6.53 9.37
N ALA A 166 8.74 5.74 8.33
CA ALA A 166 7.44 5.77 7.65
C ALA A 166 6.34 5.16 8.54
N VAL A 167 5.16 5.77 8.53
CA VAL A 167 3.97 5.36 9.28
C VAL A 167 2.79 5.26 8.33
N VAL A 168 1.95 4.24 8.49
CA VAL A 168 0.75 4.01 7.67
C VAL A 168 -0.51 4.39 8.43
N ASP A 169 -1.34 5.21 7.80
CA ASP A 169 -2.72 5.43 8.22
C ASP A 169 -3.58 4.24 7.74
N LYS A 170 -4.04 3.42 8.68
CA LYS A 170 -4.82 2.22 8.39
C LYS A 170 -6.20 2.52 7.79
N GLU A 171 -6.78 3.68 8.13
CA GLU A 171 -8.11 4.06 7.64
C GLU A 171 -8.07 4.37 6.14
N LYS A 172 -7.06 5.13 5.73
CA LYS A 172 -6.84 5.50 4.34
C LYS A 172 -6.21 4.38 3.50
N CYS A 173 -5.56 3.40 4.16
CA CYS A 173 -4.82 2.36 3.45
C CYS A 173 -5.76 1.37 2.75
N THR A 174 -5.60 1.24 1.44
CA THR A 174 -6.34 0.30 0.58
C THR A 174 -5.57 -0.98 0.26
N ASN A 175 -4.38 -1.17 0.83
CA ASN A 175 -3.49 -2.31 0.58
C ASN A 175 -3.12 -2.52 -0.91
N CYS A 176 -2.99 -1.46 -1.70
CA CYS A 176 -2.67 -1.55 -3.13
C CYS A 176 -1.26 -2.08 -3.44
N GLY A 177 -0.35 -2.14 -2.47
CA GLY A 177 1.00 -2.68 -2.60
C GLY A 177 2.07 -1.71 -3.13
N ALA A 178 1.72 -0.55 -3.68
CA ALA A 178 2.67 0.39 -4.29
C ALA A 178 3.83 0.79 -3.35
N CYS A 179 3.54 1.05 -2.08
CA CYS A 179 4.56 1.39 -1.07
C CYS A 179 5.51 0.22 -0.76
N ARG A 180 5.04 -1.04 -0.87
CA ARG A 180 5.86 -2.26 -0.67
C ARG A 180 6.89 -2.40 -1.80
N GLU A 181 6.46 -2.17 -3.03
CA GLU A 181 7.35 -2.22 -4.20
C GLU A 181 8.36 -1.06 -4.20
N ALA A 182 7.93 0.13 -3.79
CA ALA A 182 8.80 1.30 -3.70
C ALA A 182 9.85 1.21 -2.57
N CYS A 183 9.68 0.31 -1.58
CA CYS A 183 10.61 0.18 -0.47
C CYS A 183 11.83 -0.68 -0.83
N PRO A 184 13.05 -0.13 -0.98
CA PRO A 184 14.23 -0.90 -1.34
C PRO A 184 14.65 -1.90 -0.26
N ARG A 185 14.25 -1.66 1.00
CA ARG A 185 14.54 -2.53 2.15
C ARG A 185 13.44 -3.51 2.49
N LYS A 186 12.33 -3.52 1.69
CA LYS A 186 11.19 -4.42 1.86
C LYS A 186 10.65 -4.45 3.29
N LEU A 187 10.55 -3.26 3.91
CA LEU A 187 10.09 -3.09 5.29
C LEU A 187 8.58 -3.08 5.45
N ILE A 188 7.84 -2.99 4.36
CA ILE A 188 6.39 -2.82 4.39
C ILE A 188 5.74 -4.17 4.09
N VAL A 189 4.92 -4.63 5.03
CA VAL A 189 4.21 -5.91 4.96
C VAL A 189 2.70 -5.71 5.04
N GLU A 190 1.95 -6.73 4.66
CA GLU A 190 0.51 -6.77 4.85
C GLU A 190 0.17 -7.30 6.24
N VAL A 191 -0.79 -6.66 6.88
CA VAL A 191 -1.31 -7.10 8.19
C VAL A 191 -2.84 -6.96 8.21
N PRO A 192 -3.56 -7.81 8.96
CA PRO A 192 -4.99 -7.66 9.10
C PRO A 192 -5.34 -6.35 9.82
N TYR A 193 -6.35 -5.64 9.30
CA TYR A 193 -6.81 -4.35 9.83
C TYR A 193 -7.27 -4.44 11.29
N SER A 194 -7.95 -5.52 11.67
CA SER A 194 -8.46 -5.74 13.03
C SER A 194 -7.38 -5.92 14.08
N LYS A 195 -6.14 -6.25 13.68
CA LYS A 195 -5.06 -6.52 14.62
C LYS A 195 -4.45 -5.22 15.14
N LYS A 196 -4.16 -5.22 16.45
CA LYS A 196 -3.70 -4.03 17.18
C LYS A 196 -2.22 -4.09 17.59
N VAL A 197 -1.56 -5.24 17.50
CA VAL A 197 -0.18 -5.44 18.00
C VAL A 197 0.74 -5.85 16.85
N PHE A 198 1.85 -5.13 16.72
CA PHE A 198 2.80 -5.31 15.63
C PHE A 198 4.23 -5.28 16.14
N VAL A 199 5.10 -6.02 15.44
CA VAL A 199 6.55 -5.96 15.67
C VAL A 199 7.13 -4.90 14.73
N ASN A 200 7.69 -3.85 15.30
CA ASN A 200 8.23 -2.70 14.56
C ASN A 200 9.76 -2.81 14.41
N CYS A 201 10.24 -4.00 14.06
CA CYS A 201 11.65 -4.25 13.79
C CYS A 201 11.81 -5.41 12.81
N SER A 202 12.75 -5.27 11.88
CA SER A 202 13.12 -6.28 10.89
C SER A 202 14.60 -6.69 10.95
N ASN A 203 15.35 -6.21 11.95
CA ASN A 203 16.79 -6.46 12.07
C ASN A 203 17.05 -7.93 12.47
N LYS A 204 17.80 -8.65 11.63
CA LYS A 204 18.14 -10.07 11.80
C LYS A 204 19.52 -10.31 12.44
N ASP A 205 20.23 -9.25 12.81
CA ASP A 205 21.53 -9.36 13.47
C ASP A 205 21.36 -9.87 14.92
N LYS A 206 22.44 -10.35 15.54
CA LYS A 206 22.40 -10.82 16.92
C LYS A 206 22.24 -9.65 17.90
N GLY A 207 21.57 -9.89 19.03
CA GLY A 207 21.20 -8.87 20.02
C GLY A 207 22.29 -7.87 20.40
N PRO A 208 23.56 -8.26 20.71
CA PRO A 208 24.62 -7.30 21.03
C PRO A 208 24.96 -6.33 19.92
N ALA A 209 24.90 -6.75 18.64
CA ALA A 209 25.10 -5.88 17.49
C ALA A 209 23.92 -4.91 17.30
N VAL A 210 22.70 -5.40 17.45
CA VAL A 210 21.45 -4.65 17.28
C VAL A 210 21.31 -3.53 18.33
N ILE A 211 21.70 -3.80 19.59
CA ILE A 211 21.66 -2.80 20.67
C ILE A 211 22.53 -1.58 20.33
N LYS A 212 23.67 -1.78 19.67
CA LYS A 212 24.59 -0.70 19.30
C LYS A 212 24.05 0.19 18.18
N VAL A 213 23.15 -0.31 17.34
CA VAL A 213 22.69 0.41 16.14
C VAL A 213 21.30 1.01 16.27
N CYS A 214 20.47 0.57 17.24
CA CYS A 214 19.13 1.11 17.40
C CYS A 214 18.60 0.91 18.83
N ALA A 215 18.06 1.96 19.42
CA ALA A 215 17.46 1.91 20.76
C ALA A 215 16.14 1.10 20.80
N ASN A 216 15.28 1.24 19.77
CA ASN A 216 13.98 0.58 19.67
C ASN A 216 14.06 -0.70 18.82
N SER A 217 14.97 -1.60 19.15
CA SER A 217 15.23 -2.76 18.31
C SER A 217 14.88 -4.08 18.97
N CYS A 218 14.42 -5.06 18.19
CA CYS A 218 14.26 -6.42 18.66
C CYS A 218 15.64 -7.07 18.80
N ILE A 219 15.95 -7.59 20.00
CA ILE A 219 17.21 -8.29 20.31
C ILE A 219 17.08 -9.81 20.30
N GLY A 220 15.92 -10.33 19.89
CA GLY A 220 15.67 -11.78 19.84
C GLY A 220 15.65 -12.47 21.21
N CYS A 221 15.36 -11.77 22.30
CA CYS A 221 15.44 -12.31 23.67
C CYS A 221 14.37 -13.36 24.02
N GLY A 222 13.33 -13.51 23.20
CA GLY A 222 12.26 -14.49 23.40
C GLY A 222 11.30 -14.20 24.55
N LEU A 223 11.38 -13.05 25.24
CA LEU A 223 10.45 -12.71 26.33
C LEU A 223 9.00 -12.65 25.84
N CYS A 224 8.76 -12.02 24.69
CA CYS A 224 7.44 -11.94 24.08
C CYS A 224 6.86 -13.33 23.76
N GLN A 225 7.69 -14.25 23.29
CA GLN A 225 7.31 -15.64 23.00
C GLN A 225 6.91 -16.38 24.29
N ARG A 226 7.72 -16.28 25.35
CA ARG A 226 7.42 -16.91 26.64
C ARG A 226 6.18 -16.35 27.32
N THR A 227 5.87 -15.07 27.10
CA THR A 227 4.71 -14.39 27.69
C THR A 227 3.41 -14.67 26.92
N CYS A 228 3.50 -15.12 25.67
CA CYS A 228 2.32 -15.33 24.84
C CYS A 228 1.59 -16.63 25.22
N LYS A 229 0.36 -16.50 25.75
CA LYS A 229 -0.51 -17.63 26.11
C LYS A 229 -1.15 -18.32 24.90
N PHE A 230 -1.11 -17.69 23.71
CA PHE A 230 -1.77 -18.17 22.50
C PHE A 230 -0.80 -18.77 21.50
N ASP A 231 0.48 -18.88 21.86
CA ASP A 231 1.53 -19.36 20.95
C ASP A 231 1.53 -18.62 19.59
N ALA A 232 1.28 -17.32 19.63
CA ALA A 232 1.08 -16.48 18.45
C ALA A 232 2.31 -15.64 18.07
N ILE A 233 3.41 -15.69 18.84
CA ILE A 233 4.62 -14.92 18.57
C ILE A 233 5.86 -15.78 18.78
N HIS A 234 6.72 -15.80 17.78
CA HIS A 234 7.94 -16.60 17.79
C HIS A 234 9.14 -15.75 17.39
N VAL A 235 10.33 -16.12 17.88
CA VAL A 235 11.58 -15.50 17.43
C VAL A 235 12.13 -16.31 16.27
N VAL A 236 12.16 -15.69 15.10
CA VAL A 236 12.69 -16.29 13.86
C VAL A 236 13.80 -15.38 13.33
N ASN A 237 14.97 -15.95 13.05
CA ASN A 237 16.14 -15.18 12.59
C ASN A 237 16.44 -13.94 13.46
N ASN A 238 16.48 -14.10 14.78
CA ASN A 238 16.74 -13.07 15.79
C ASN A 238 15.70 -11.93 15.88
N VAL A 239 14.57 -12.04 15.21
CA VAL A 239 13.48 -11.05 15.29
C VAL A 239 12.16 -11.73 15.66
N ALA A 240 11.33 -11.06 16.44
CA ALA A 240 10.00 -11.57 16.78
C ALA A 240 9.07 -11.45 15.56
N VAL A 241 8.28 -12.50 15.32
CA VAL A 241 7.28 -12.57 14.26
C VAL A 241 5.94 -12.99 14.88
N ILE A 242 4.86 -12.31 14.51
CA ILE A 242 3.52 -12.61 15.00
C ILE A 242 2.75 -13.40 13.96
N ASP A 243 2.18 -14.54 14.38
CA ASP A 243 1.16 -15.26 13.61
C ASP A 243 -0.21 -14.64 13.92
N TYR A 244 -0.73 -13.88 12.97
CA TYR A 244 -1.99 -13.18 13.11
C TYR A 244 -3.21 -14.10 13.10
N THR A 245 -3.10 -15.34 12.69
CA THR A 245 -4.20 -16.33 12.76
C THR A 245 -4.47 -16.72 14.21
N LYS A 246 -3.42 -16.83 15.02
CA LYS A 246 -3.49 -17.20 16.44
C LYS A 246 -3.59 -15.96 17.36
N CYS A 247 -3.09 -14.79 16.93
CA CYS A 247 -3.00 -13.61 17.77
C CYS A 247 -4.38 -13.05 18.13
N LYS A 248 -4.63 -12.86 19.43
CA LYS A 248 -5.87 -12.27 19.97
C LYS A 248 -5.75 -10.76 20.30
N GLY A 249 -4.61 -10.13 20.07
CA GLY A 249 -4.41 -8.70 20.31
C GLY A 249 -4.32 -8.29 21.80
N CYS A 250 -3.99 -9.22 22.70
CA CYS A 250 -3.99 -8.99 24.17
C CYS A 250 -2.87 -8.09 24.70
N THR A 251 -1.97 -7.60 23.87
CA THR A 251 -0.85 -6.67 24.17
C THR A 251 0.20 -7.14 25.17
N MET A 252 0.11 -8.34 25.74
CA MET A 252 1.06 -8.85 26.74
C MET A 252 2.50 -8.90 26.24
N CYS A 253 2.71 -9.25 24.96
CA CYS A 253 4.02 -9.26 24.32
C CYS A 253 4.64 -7.87 24.20
N ALA A 254 3.82 -6.82 23.99
CA ALA A 254 4.28 -5.45 23.95
C ALA A 254 4.74 -4.98 25.33
N LYS A 255 3.95 -5.27 26.39
CA LYS A 255 4.31 -4.97 27.78
C LYS A 255 5.58 -5.70 28.25
N ALA A 256 5.81 -6.90 27.77
CA ALA A 256 6.99 -7.72 28.13
C ALA A 256 8.25 -7.32 27.32
N CYS A 257 8.14 -6.49 26.30
CA CYS A 257 9.27 -6.14 25.43
C CYS A 257 10.16 -5.06 26.08
N PRO A 258 11.42 -5.38 26.48
CA PRO A 258 12.29 -4.42 27.15
C PRO A 258 12.86 -3.35 26.22
N ARG A 259 12.62 -3.47 24.90
CA ARG A 259 13.19 -2.60 23.86
C ARG A 259 12.13 -1.86 23.05
N ASN A 260 10.89 -1.89 23.48
CA ASN A 260 9.75 -1.26 22.78
C ASN A 260 9.71 -1.58 21.27
N ALA A 261 10.16 -2.78 20.91
CA ALA A 261 10.13 -3.25 19.52
C ALA A 261 8.75 -3.79 19.10
N ILE A 262 7.83 -3.95 20.04
CA ILE A 262 6.46 -4.38 19.84
C ILE A 262 5.56 -3.31 20.42
N GLU A 263 4.73 -2.70 19.58
CA GLU A 263 3.83 -1.61 19.99
C GLU A 263 2.38 -1.96 19.67
N PRO A 264 1.44 -1.68 20.59
CA PRO A 264 0.04 -1.65 20.28
C PRO A 264 -0.25 -0.38 19.45
N ILE A 265 -0.96 -0.52 18.33
CA ILE A 265 -1.48 0.65 17.62
C ILE A 265 -2.81 1.03 18.28
N PRO A 266 -2.95 2.24 18.82
CA PRO A 266 -4.20 2.69 19.43
C PRO A 266 -5.32 2.72 18.37
N THR A 267 -6.52 2.32 18.79
CA THR A 267 -7.71 2.47 17.94
C THR A 267 -8.03 3.95 17.70
N PRO A 268 -8.83 4.30 16.68
CA PRO A 268 -9.27 5.68 16.45
C PRO A 268 -9.89 6.30 17.72
N GLU A 269 -10.72 5.55 18.44
CA GLU A 269 -11.33 5.98 19.71
C GLU A 269 -10.30 6.19 20.83
N GLU A 270 -9.27 5.37 20.91
CA GLU A 270 -8.17 5.54 21.87
C GLU A 270 -7.30 6.75 21.49
N LYS A 271 -7.10 7.02 20.19
CA LYS A 271 -6.40 8.22 19.70
C LYS A 271 -7.16 9.51 20.04
N GLU A 272 -8.49 9.51 19.92
CA GLU A 272 -9.33 10.65 20.32
C GLU A 272 -9.27 10.91 21.83
N LYS A 273 -9.38 9.86 22.65
CA LYS A 273 -9.20 9.97 24.09
C LYS A 273 -7.82 10.48 24.49
N PHE A 274 -6.77 10.05 23.77
CA PHE A 274 -5.40 10.53 24.02
C PHE A 274 -5.23 12.00 23.61
N LYS A 275 -5.81 12.43 22.48
CA LYS A 275 -5.85 13.83 22.07
C LYS A 275 -6.62 14.70 23.05
N ALA A 276 -7.78 14.26 23.51
CA ALA A 276 -8.58 14.96 24.50
C ALA A 276 -7.82 15.12 25.83
N CYS A 277 -7.06 14.10 26.25
CA CYS A 277 -6.26 14.14 27.47
C CYS A 277 -5.07 15.11 27.37
N LEU A 278 -4.44 15.20 26.18
CA LEU A 278 -3.33 16.16 25.94
C LEU A 278 -3.80 17.62 25.87
N LEU A 279 -5.00 17.86 25.33
CA LEU A 279 -5.59 19.22 25.32
C LEU A 279 -5.92 19.70 26.74
N TYR A 280 -6.33 18.81 27.63
CA TYR A 280 -6.65 19.17 29.03
C TYR A 280 -5.41 19.50 29.88
N THR A 281 -4.23 19.00 29.47
CA THR A 281 -2.97 19.30 30.19
C THR A 281 -2.28 20.58 29.71
N SER A 282 -2.61 21.09 28.52
CA SER A 282 -2.08 22.37 28.01
C SER A 282 -2.78 23.58 28.57
N ASP A 283 -4.07 23.46 28.98
CA ASP A 283 -4.85 24.56 29.53
C ASP A 283 -4.70 24.71 31.08
N ALA A 284 -3.89 23.85 31.70
CA ALA A 284 -3.61 23.89 33.14
C ALA A 284 -2.25 24.50 33.51
N ALA A 285 -1.54 25.08 32.51
CA ALA A 285 -0.18 25.64 32.65
C ALA A 285 -0.12 27.17 32.39
N ASP A 286 -1.28 27.89 32.40
CA ASP A 286 -1.33 29.37 32.43
C ASP A 286 -1.84 29.86 33.79
#